data_0333b59d0f437eee625a409f2d2a7583
#
_entry.id   0333b59d0f437eee625a409f2d2a7583
#
_cell.length_a   1.000
_cell.length_b   1.000
_cell.length_c   1.000
_cell.angle_alpha   90.00
_cell.angle_beta   90.00
_cell.angle_gamma   90.00
#
_symmetry.space_group_name_H-M   'P 1'
#
loop_
_entity.id
_entity.type
_entity.pdbx_description
1 polymer ?
#
loop_
_entity_poly.entity_id
_entity_poly.type
_entity_poly.pdbx_seq_one_letter_code
_entity_poly.pdbx_strand_id
1 'polypeptide(L)'
;MSALYRMAFSEHKQINVDAGDRVIISASAIPGNENMISRVIDELFHKGAEVIYDRHTDLHVSGHASQEEHKMILGLVKPKYFIPVHGEYRMLVKHAELAKIMGVNPKNIVLAENGKVIEITKKSIKCEESVPSGAVLVDGSGVGEVGSVVMRDRHRLAEDLSLIHISEPTRL
;
A
#
# COMPACT_ATOMS: atom_id res chain seq x y z
N MET A 1 -3.73 -16.18 1.61
CA MET A 1 -5.16 -15.88 1.88
C MET A 1 -5.30 -15.30 3.28
N SER A 2 -6.11 -14.26 3.45
CA SER A 2 -6.33 -13.64 4.77
C SER A 2 -7.14 -14.55 5.70
N ALA A 3 -7.05 -14.32 7.01
CA ALA A 3 -7.82 -15.08 7.99
C ALA A 3 -9.35 -14.96 7.74
N LEU A 4 -9.81 -13.73 7.44
CA LEU A 4 -11.22 -13.46 7.15
C LEU A 4 -11.73 -14.25 5.93
N TYR A 5 -10.94 -14.37 4.86
CA TYR A 5 -11.28 -15.21 3.71
C TYR A 5 -11.52 -16.66 4.13
N ARG A 6 -10.58 -17.23 4.90
CA ARG A 6 -10.71 -18.62 5.37
C ARG A 6 -11.92 -18.83 6.29
N MET A 7 -12.28 -17.84 7.10
CA MET A 7 -13.50 -17.88 7.95
C MET A 7 -14.76 -17.85 7.09
N ALA A 8 -14.82 -16.95 6.10
CA ALA A 8 -15.95 -16.84 5.19
C ALA A 8 -16.18 -18.13 4.40
N PHE A 9 -15.13 -18.75 3.89
CA PHE A 9 -15.20 -19.97 3.09
C PHE A 9 -15.09 -21.28 3.90
N SER A 10 -15.23 -21.25 5.23
CA SER A 10 -15.14 -22.42 6.12
C SER A 10 -13.80 -23.17 6.06
N GLU A 11 -12.75 -22.50 5.68
CA GLU A 11 -11.38 -23.05 5.59
C GLU A 11 -10.53 -22.74 6.84
N HIS A 12 -11.09 -22.01 7.79
CA HIS A 12 -10.36 -21.65 9.02
C HIS A 12 -10.47 -22.77 10.05
N LYS A 13 -9.33 -23.24 10.58
CA LYS A 13 -9.25 -24.42 11.44
C LYS A 13 -9.92 -24.29 12.81
N GLN A 14 -10.09 -23.08 13.31
CA GLN A 14 -10.51 -22.81 14.70
C GLN A 14 -11.77 -21.96 14.81
N ILE A 15 -12.13 -21.22 13.78
CA ILE A 15 -13.23 -20.25 13.81
C ILE A 15 -14.13 -20.51 12.61
N ASN A 16 -15.43 -20.72 12.86
CA ASN A 16 -16.49 -20.70 11.88
C ASN A 16 -17.31 -19.44 12.06
N VAL A 17 -17.94 -18.99 11.00
CA VAL A 17 -18.96 -17.96 11.02
C VAL A 17 -20.29 -18.64 10.74
N ASP A 18 -21.23 -18.47 11.66
CA ASP A 18 -22.55 -19.08 11.60
C ASP A 18 -23.66 -18.02 11.47
N ALA A 19 -24.88 -18.48 11.21
CA ALA A 19 -26.04 -17.61 11.10
C ALA A 19 -26.29 -16.85 12.42
N GLY A 20 -26.46 -15.55 12.34
CA GLY A 20 -26.64 -14.68 13.51
C GLY A 20 -25.35 -14.11 14.09
N ASP A 21 -24.18 -14.52 13.62
CA ASP A 21 -22.94 -13.88 13.98
C ASP A 21 -22.84 -12.47 13.40
N ARG A 22 -22.17 -11.57 14.11
CA ARG A 22 -21.92 -10.22 13.64
C ARG A 22 -20.46 -10.06 13.24
N VAL A 23 -20.22 -9.74 11.96
CA VAL A 23 -18.90 -9.52 11.40
C VAL A 23 -18.72 -8.03 11.09
N ILE A 24 -17.72 -7.39 11.71
CA ILE A 24 -17.40 -5.99 11.49
C ILE A 24 -16.09 -5.89 10.71
N ILE A 25 -16.15 -5.32 9.50
CA ILE A 25 -14.98 -5.10 8.64
C ILE A 25 -14.58 -3.63 8.74
N SER A 26 -13.61 -3.34 9.61
CA SER A 26 -13.10 -1.98 9.84
C SER A 26 -11.93 -1.61 8.90
N ALA A 27 -11.54 -2.50 8.00
CA ALA A 27 -10.47 -2.27 7.05
C ALA A 27 -10.99 -1.68 5.73
N SER A 28 -10.25 -0.75 5.14
CA SER A 28 -10.51 -0.30 3.78
C SER A 28 -9.89 -1.25 2.76
N ALA A 29 -10.57 -1.43 1.64
CA ALA A 29 -10.05 -2.19 0.52
C ALA A 29 -8.75 -1.55 -0.01
N ILE A 30 -7.72 -2.35 -0.20
CA ILE A 30 -6.55 -1.93 -0.97
C ILE A 30 -6.95 -1.91 -2.45
N PRO A 31 -6.62 -0.84 -3.21
CA PRO A 31 -6.91 -0.78 -4.64
C PRO A 31 -6.51 -2.07 -5.37
N GLY A 32 -7.44 -2.63 -6.14
CA GLY A 32 -7.27 -3.90 -6.84
C GLY A 32 -7.78 -5.15 -6.09
N ASN A 33 -8.15 -5.04 -4.82
CA ASN A 33 -8.68 -6.15 -4.02
C ASN A 33 -10.21 -6.07 -3.80
N GLU A 34 -10.88 -5.09 -4.41
CA GLU A 34 -12.30 -4.81 -4.20
C GLU A 34 -13.18 -6.02 -4.51
N ASN A 35 -12.92 -6.69 -5.63
CA ASN A 35 -13.68 -7.88 -6.04
C ASN A 35 -13.52 -9.04 -5.04
N MET A 36 -12.32 -9.23 -4.50
CA MET A 36 -12.08 -10.28 -3.51
C MET A 36 -12.81 -9.98 -2.20
N ILE A 37 -12.80 -8.73 -1.77
CA ILE A 37 -13.50 -8.30 -0.55
C ILE A 37 -15.00 -8.42 -0.73
N SER A 38 -15.56 -8.02 -1.89
CA SER A 38 -16.97 -8.19 -2.21
C SER A 38 -17.40 -9.66 -2.11
N ARG A 39 -16.63 -10.58 -2.69
CA ARG A 39 -16.90 -12.01 -2.58
C ARG A 39 -16.89 -12.55 -1.15
N VAL A 40 -15.97 -12.05 -0.32
CA VAL A 40 -15.92 -12.41 1.11
C VAL A 40 -17.18 -11.92 1.84
N ILE A 41 -17.59 -10.70 1.55
CA ILE A 41 -18.81 -10.11 2.12
C ILE A 41 -20.04 -10.93 1.71
N ASP A 42 -20.18 -11.22 0.42
CA ASP A 42 -21.29 -12.02 -0.11
C ASP A 42 -21.35 -13.39 0.57
N GLU A 43 -20.22 -14.07 0.74
CA GLU A 43 -20.17 -15.37 1.40
C GLU A 43 -20.58 -15.31 2.88
N LEU A 44 -20.21 -14.26 3.58
CA LEU A 44 -20.65 -14.03 4.97
C LEU A 44 -22.18 -13.79 5.05
N PHE A 45 -22.76 -13.06 4.09
CA PHE A 45 -24.21 -12.92 3.98
C PHE A 45 -24.89 -14.26 3.66
N HIS A 46 -24.32 -15.07 2.76
CA HIS A 46 -24.84 -16.42 2.46
C HIS A 46 -24.88 -17.32 3.69
N LYS A 47 -23.95 -17.16 4.61
CA LYS A 47 -23.95 -17.86 5.91
C LYS A 47 -24.97 -17.31 6.91
N GLY A 48 -25.65 -16.22 6.60
CA GLY A 48 -26.63 -15.59 7.49
C GLY A 48 -26.00 -14.72 8.58
N ALA A 49 -24.74 -14.30 8.40
CA ALA A 49 -24.10 -13.36 9.31
C ALA A 49 -24.59 -11.92 9.06
N GLU A 50 -24.64 -11.12 10.13
CA GLU A 50 -24.84 -9.68 10.04
C GLU A 50 -23.48 -9.01 9.73
N VAL A 51 -23.32 -8.45 8.53
CA VAL A 51 -22.03 -7.87 8.10
C VAL A 51 -22.11 -6.36 8.09
N ILE A 52 -21.22 -5.70 8.85
CA ILE A 52 -21.06 -4.25 8.90
C ILE A 52 -19.73 -3.90 8.21
N TYR A 53 -19.79 -3.29 7.01
CA TYR A 53 -18.62 -3.05 6.15
C TYR A 53 -18.61 -1.71 5.43
N ASP A 54 -19.62 -0.85 5.68
CA ASP A 54 -19.83 0.36 4.90
C ASP A 54 -18.81 1.46 5.23
N ARG A 55 -18.41 2.22 4.19
CA ARG A 55 -17.59 3.44 4.31
C ARG A 55 -18.30 4.57 5.07
N HIS A 56 -19.62 4.50 5.20
CA HIS A 56 -20.43 5.47 5.94
C HIS A 56 -20.50 5.21 7.45
N THR A 57 -19.97 4.07 7.89
CA THR A 57 -19.76 3.83 9.31
C THR A 57 -18.34 4.25 9.65
N ASP A 58 -18.15 5.14 10.61
CA ASP A 58 -16.84 5.61 11.11
C ASP A 58 -16.05 4.48 11.81
N LEU A 59 -16.00 3.31 11.18
CA LEU A 59 -15.34 2.11 11.71
C LEU A 59 -13.84 2.09 11.44
N HIS A 60 -13.41 2.75 10.37
CA HIS A 60 -12.01 2.77 9.96
C HIS A 60 -11.31 4.04 10.41
N VAL A 61 -10.27 3.87 11.20
CA VAL A 61 -9.34 4.96 11.52
C VAL A 61 -8.03 4.71 10.80
N SER A 62 -7.56 5.69 10.04
CA SER A 62 -6.28 5.60 9.34
C SER A 62 -5.15 5.37 10.34
N GLY A 63 -4.26 4.42 10.03
CA GLY A 63 -3.01 4.23 10.78
C GLY A 63 -1.94 5.29 10.45
N HIS A 64 -2.16 6.08 9.39
CA HIS A 64 -1.27 7.18 9.03
C HIS A 64 -1.65 8.45 9.77
N ALA A 65 -0.63 9.17 10.25
CA ALA A 65 -0.83 10.43 10.94
C ALA A 65 -1.45 11.51 10.03
N SER A 66 -2.32 12.32 10.60
CA SER A 66 -2.86 13.51 9.95
C SER A 66 -1.80 14.61 9.85
N GLN A 67 -2.07 15.64 9.06
CA GLN A 67 -1.17 16.79 8.90
C GLN A 67 -0.83 17.46 10.25
N GLU A 68 -1.82 17.60 11.13
CA GLU A 68 -1.62 18.25 12.44
C GLU A 68 -0.80 17.37 13.38
N GLU A 69 -0.95 16.07 13.33
CA GLU A 69 -0.13 15.12 14.10
C GLU A 69 1.33 15.15 13.64
N HIS A 70 1.58 15.23 12.32
CA HIS A 70 2.93 15.45 11.77
C HIS A 70 3.55 16.76 12.29
N LYS A 71 2.78 17.86 12.30
CA LYS A 71 3.25 19.14 12.87
C LYS A 71 3.55 19.01 14.37
N MET A 72 2.69 18.35 15.11
CA MET A 72 2.90 18.11 16.54
C MET A 72 4.22 17.39 16.80
N ILE A 73 4.48 16.28 16.10
CA ILE A 73 5.71 15.50 16.27
C ILE A 73 6.94 16.34 15.86
N LEU A 74 6.89 17.06 14.74
CA LEU A 74 7.97 17.94 14.33
C LEU A 74 8.25 19.04 15.36
N GLY A 75 7.19 19.62 15.93
CA GLY A 75 7.29 20.64 16.99
C GLY A 75 7.90 20.12 18.30
N LEU A 76 7.62 18.89 18.66
CA LEU A 76 8.17 18.22 19.84
C LEU A 76 9.63 17.79 19.65
N VAL A 77 9.94 17.15 18.54
CA VAL A 77 11.27 16.59 18.24
C VAL A 77 12.26 17.66 17.83
N LYS A 78 11.81 18.72 17.12
CA LYS A 78 12.62 19.80 16.56
C LYS A 78 13.88 19.28 15.84
N PRO A 79 13.71 18.43 14.82
CA PRO A 79 14.83 17.75 14.19
C PRO A 79 15.75 18.75 13.48
N LYS A 80 17.07 18.51 13.57
CA LYS A 80 18.04 19.28 12.81
C LYS A 80 18.00 18.95 11.32
N TYR A 81 17.82 17.69 11.00
CA TYR A 81 17.72 17.15 9.64
C TYR A 81 16.39 16.45 9.47
N PHE A 82 15.84 16.49 8.26
CA PHE A 82 14.58 15.88 7.97
C PHE A 82 14.61 15.17 6.61
N ILE A 83 14.18 13.92 6.60
CA ILE A 83 14.07 13.08 5.39
C ILE A 83 12.70 12.44 5.41
N PRO A 84 11.73 12.89 4.60
CA PRO A 84 10.46 12.21 4.46
C PRO A 84 10.67 10.89 3.70
N VAL A 85 10.03 9.82 4.19
CA VAL A 85 10.08 8.49 3.58
C VAL A 85 8.68 7.89 3.53
N HIS A 86 8.52 6.81 2.77
CA HIS A 86 7.29 6.04 2.68
C HIS A 86 6.12 6.83 2.06
N GLY A 87 6.11 6.90 0.76
CA GLY A 87 5.03 7.55 0.00
C GLY A 87 5.46 7.86 -1.43
N GLU A 88 4.52 8.31 -2.23
CA GLU A 88 4.80 8.84 -3.54
C GLU A 88 5.54 10.18 -3.42
N TYR A 89 6.31 10.56 -4.44
CA TYR A 89 7.14 11.77 -4.43
C TYR A 89 6.35 13.04 -4.04
N ARG A 90 5.11 13.19 -4.54
CA ARG A 90 4.23 14.30 -4.17
C ARG A 90 3.94 14.36 -2.66
N MET A 91 3.82 13.20 -2.00
CA MET A 91 3.59 13.11 -0.55
C MET A 91 4.84 13.51 0.22
N LEU A 92 6.02 13.08 -0.25
CA LEU A 92 7.30 13.47 0.33
C LEU A 92 7.51 14.99 0.25
N VAL A 93 7.17 15.60 -0.90
CA VAL A 93 7.22 17.06 -1.09
C VAL A 93 6.32 17.77 -0.07
N LYS A 94 5.06 17.32 0.08
CA LYS A 94 4.12 17.90 1.05
C LYS A 94 4.60 17.76 2.50
N HIS A 95 5.17 16.62 2.85
CA HIS A 95 5.74 16.42 4.18
C HIS A 95 6.97 17.31 4.43
N ALA A 96 7.80 17.53 3.41
CA ALA A 96 8.90 18.47 3.48
C ALA A 96 8.44 19.94 3.65
N GLU A 97 7.32 20.31 3.00
CA GLU A 97 6.70 21.63 3.21
C GLU A 97 6.25 21.82 4.67
N LEU A 98 5.64 20.80 5.27
CA LEU A 98 5.28 20.85 6.69
C LEU A 98 6.50 21.00 7.59
N ALA A 99 7.58 20.30 7.31
CA ALA A 99 8.82 20.42 8.07
C ALA A 99 9.40 21.86 8.00
N LYS A 100 9.33 22.52 6.82
CA LYS A 100 9.71 23.92 6.67
C LYS A 100 8.82 24.85 7.52
N ILE A 101 7.51 24.65 7.49
CA ILE A 101 6.54 25.42 8.29
C ILE A 101 6.86 25.26 9.78
N MET A 102 7.27 24.08 10.21
CA MET A 102 7.64 23.79 11.61
C MET A 102 9.06 24.22 11.97
N GLY A 103 9.77 24.95 11.09
CA GLY A 103 11.03 25.60 11.37
C GLY A 103 12.27 24.77 11.03
N VAL A 104 12.16 23.65 10.35
CA VAL A 104 13.32 22.91 9.85
C VAL A 104 13.96 23.70 8.72
N ASN A 105 15.26 23.95 8.81
CA ASN A 105 15.99 24.67 7.77
C ASN A 105 15.87 23.95 6.42
N PRO A 106 15.43 24.62 5.33
CA PRO A 106 15.30 23.99 4.02
C PRO A 106 16.56 23.29 3.52
N LYS A 107 17.76 23.79 3.88
CA LYS A 107 19.05 23.15 3.54
C LYS A 107 19.29 21.83 4.26
N ASN A 108 18.52 21.55 5.29
CA ASN A 108 18.61 20.34 6.11
C ASN A 108 17.48 19.35 5.77
N ILE A 109 16.68 19.62 4.75
CA ILE A 109 15.62 18.72 4.27
C ILE A 109 16.09 18.06 2.99
N VAL A 110 16.10 16.73 2.98
CA VAL A 110 16.51 15.94 1.80
C VAL A 110 15.31 15.13 1.31
N LEU A 111 14.92 15.39 0.05
CA LEU A 111 14.00 14.54 -0.69
C LEU A 111 14.83 13.53 -1.47
N ALA A 112 14.71 12.27 -1.12
CA ALA A 112 15.47 11.21 -1.75
C ALA A 112 14.55 10.16 -2.38
N GLU A 113 14.94 9.72 -3.55
CA GLU A 113 14.36 8.57 -4.23
C GLU A 113 15.11 7.29 -3.83
N ASN A 114 14.52 6.14 -4.17
CA ASN A 114 15.17 4.85 -3.92
C ASN A 114 16.57 4.82 -4.57
N GLY A 115 17.53 4.24 -3.86
CA GLY A 115 18.91 4.13 -4.30
C GLY A 115 19.79 5.35 -4.00
N LYS A 116 19.25 6.48 -3.55
CA LYS A 116 20.07 7.62 -3.12
C LYS A 116 20.77 7.33 -1.80
N VAL A 117 22.09 7.50 -1.78
CA VAL A 117 22.91 7.39 -0.56
C VAL A 117 22.87 8.73 0.16
N ILE A 118 22.49 8.69 1.44
CA ILE A 118 22.44 9.88 2.29
C ILE A 118 23.46 9.71 3.41
N GLU A 119 24.44 10.60 3.43
CA GLU A 119 25.41 10.70 4.52
C GLU A 119 24.93 11.72 5.54
N ILE A 120 24.80 11.30 6.80
CA ILE A 120 24.39 12.16 7.90
C ILE A 120 25.49 12.21 8.94
N THR A 121 25.92 13.41 9.27
CA THR A 121 26.85 13.68 10.36
C THR A 121 26.24 14.65 11.37
N LYS A 122 26.90 14.87 12.50
CA LYS A 122 26.46 15.91 13.45
C LYS A 122 26.41 17.32 12.83
N LYS A 123 27.19 17.56 11.76
CA LYS A 123 27.37 18.88 11.15
C LYS A 123 26.66 19.05 9.81
N SER A 124 26.45 17.97 9.07
CA SER A 124 25.94 18.03 7.69
C SER A 124 25.05 16.86 7.33
N ILE A 125 24.17 17.10 6.38
CA ILE A 125 23.46 16.06 5.63
C ILE A 125 23.80 16.27 4.15
N LYS A 126 24.16 15.21 3.45
CA LYS A 126 24.49 15.23 2.03
C LYS A 126 23.78 14.11 1.32
N CYS A 127 23.38 14.36 0.09
CA CYS A 127 22.88 13.34 -0.81
C CYS A 127 24.03 13.02 -1.77
N GLU A 128 24.53 11.81 -1.70
CA GLU A 128 25.70 11.35 -2.43
C GLU A 128 25.27 10.58 -3.71
N GLU A 129 26.17 9.79 -4.27
CA GLU A 129 25.93 8.97 -5.44
C GLU A 129 24.77 7.99 -5.22
N SER A 130 24.20 7.50 -6.32
CA SER A 130 23.11 6.52 -6.26
C SER A 130 23.66 5.12 -6.40
N VAL A 131 23.11 4.20 -5.63
CA VAL A 131 23.30 2.76 -5.87
C VAL A 131 22.18 2.24 -6.79
N PRO A 132 22.41 1.15 -7.53
CA PRO A 132 21.38 0.55 -8.34
C PRO A 132 20.13 0.27 -7.51
N SER A 133 19.01 0.80 -7.93
CA SER A 133 17.70 0.60 -7.30
C SER A 133 16.66 0.52 -8.40
N GLY A 134 15.68 -0.35 -8.24
CA GLY A 134 14.61 -0.49 -9.22
C GLY A 134 14.10 -1.91 -9.28
N ALA A 135 13.20 -2.16 -10.21
CA ALA A 135 12.66 -3.49 -10.42
C ALA A 135 13.74 -4.40 -11.03
N VAL A 136 14.04 -5.49 -10.35
CA VAL A 136 14.82 -6.58 -10.92
C VAL A 136 13.83 -7.57 -11.53
N LEU A 137 13.89 -7.70 -12.85
CA LEU A 137 13.00 -8.60 -13.57
C LEU A 137 13.50 -10.03 -13.45
N VAL A 138 12.57 -10.96 -13.25
CA VAL A 138 12.87 -12.39 -13.14
C VAL A 138 12.05 -13.13 -14.19
N ASP A 139 12.71 -13.97 -14.98
CA ASP A 139 12.08 -14.85 -15.94
C ASP A 139 12.63 -16.27 -15.79
N GLY A 140 11.81 -17.18 -15.23
CA GLY A 140 12.25 -18.51 -14.85
C GLY A 140 13.41 -18.48 -13.84
N SER A 141 14.57 -19.01 -14.23
CA SER A 141 15.80 -18.98 -13.43
C SER A 141 16.70 -17.76 -13.72
N GLY A 142 16.36 -16.94 -14.73
CA GLY A 142 17.11 -15.75 -15.11
C GLY A 142 16.73 -14.54 -14.23
N VAL A 143 17.73 -13.86 -13.69
CA VAL A 143 17.56 -12.66 -12.86
C VAL A 143 18.25 -11.47 -13.53
N GLY A 144 17.52 -10.40 -13.79
CA GLY A 144 18.06 -9.12 -14.28
C GLY A 144 18.05 -8.94 -15.79
N GLU A 145 18.29 -9.96 -16.60
CA GLU A 145 18.29 -9.88 -18.05
C GLU A 145 17.03 -10.54 -18.64
N VAL A 146 15.93 -9.81 -18.64
CA VAL A 146 14.72 -10.23 -19.36
C VAL A 146 14.74 -9.61 -20.76
N GLY A 147 14.78 -10.46 -21.78
CA GLY A 147 14.82 -10.02 -23.18
C GLY A 147 13.63 -9.13 -23.56
N SER A 148 13.85 -8.19 -24.47
CA SER A 148 12.82 -7.26 -24.95
C SER A 148 11.57 -7.96 -25.51
N VAL A 149 11.71 -9.18 -26.04
CA VAL A 149 10.59 -9.99 -26.52
C VAL A 149 9.70 -10.43 -25.36
N VAL A 150 10.29 -10.94 -24.27
CA VAL A 150 9.54 -11.37 -23.08
C VAL A 150 8.81 -10.19 -22.44
N MET A 151 9.46 -9.02 -22.37
CA MET A 151 8.82 -7.80 -21.86
C MET A 151 7.64 -7.36 -22.71
N ARG A 152 7.78 -7.40 -24.02
CA ARG A 152 6.69 -7.06 -24.95
C ARG A 152 5.53 -8.05 -24.82
N ASP A 153 5.82 -9.34 -24.71
CA ASP A 153 4.78 -10.37 -24.61
C ASP A 153 4.07 -10.31 -23.26
N ARG A 154 4.78 -10.02 -22.16
CA ARG A 154 4.18 -9.74 -20.85
C ARG A 154 3.28 -8.50 -20.88
N HIS A 155 3.70 -7.44 -21.58
CA HIS A 155 2.90 -6.23 -21.71
C HIS A 155 1.61 -6.50 -22.49
N ARG A 156 1.70 -7.25 -23.60
CA ARG A 156 0.52 -7.70 -24.36
C ARG A 156 -0.41 -8.57 -23.50
N LEU A 157 0.12 -9.55 -22.79
CA LEU A 157 -0.68 -10.39 -21.89
C LEU A 157 -1.37 -9.57 -20.80
N ALA A 158 -0.74 -8.52 -20.26
CA ALA A 158 -1.36 -7.65 -19.27
C ALA A 158 -2.53 -6.84 -19.85
N GLU A 159 -2.45 -6.45 -21.13
CA GLU A 159 -3.54 -5.77 -21.84
C GLU A 159 -4.64 -6.76 -22.26
N ASP A 160 -4.27 -7.90 -22.80
CA ASP A 160 -5.21 -8.92 -23.30
C ASP A 160 -5.93 -9.67 -22.16
N LEU A 161 -5.29 -9.90 -21.02
CA LEU A 161 -5.91 -10.51 -19.82
C LEU A 161 -7.06 -9.67 -19.27
N SER A 162 -7.02 -8.36 -19.40
CA SER A 162 -8.13 -7.50 -19.03
C SER A 162 -9.34 -7.69 -19.95
N LEU A 163 -9.10 -7.98 -21.23
CA LEU A 163 -10.13 -8.24 -22.25
C LEU A 163 -10.75 -9.66 -22.10
N ILE A 164 -9.95 -10.67 -21.82
CA ILE A 164 -10.43 -12.05 -21.60
C ILE A 164 -11.33 -12.13 -20.37
N HIS A 165 -11.00 -11.39 -19.31
CA HIS A 165 -11.81 -11.37 -18.08
C HIS A 165 -13.16 -10.64 -18.26
N ILE A 166 -13.26 -9.75 -19.26
CA ILE A 166 -14.50 -9.05 -19.59
C ILE A 166 -15.33 -9.83 -20.62
N SER A 167 -14.71 -10.66 -21.45
CA SER A 167 -15.34 -11.30 -22.61
C SER A 167 -15.77 -12.76 -22.40
N GLU A 168 -15.36 -13.45 -21.35
CA GLU A 168 -15.89 -14.76 -21.04
C GLU A 168 -17.25 -14.65 -20.35
N PRO A 169 -18.36 -14.95 -21.08
CA PRO A 169 -19.62 -15.20 -20.41
C PRO A 169 -19.44 -16.46 -19.57
N THR A 170 -19.65 -16.34 -18.26
CA THR A 170 -19.80 -17.47 -17.34
C THR A 170 -20.66 -18.54 -18.00
N ARG A 171 -20.07 -19.60 -18.52
CA ARG A 171 -20.82 -20.81 -18.84
C ARG A 171 -21.17 -21.46 -17.49
N LEU A 172 -22.45 -21.42 -17.21
CA LEU A 172 -23.13 -22.22 -16.20
C LEU A 172 -22.87 -23.71 -16.42
#